data_b979a45ce84c0301a9010715b0988b77
#
_entry.id   b979a45ce84c0301a9010715b0988b77
#
_cell.length_a   1.000
_cell.length_b   1.000
_cell.length_c   1.000
_cell.angle_alpha   90.00
_cell.angle_beta   90.00
_cell.angle_gamma   90.00
#
_symmetry.space_group_name_H-M   'P 1'
#
loop_
_entity.id
_entity.type
_entity.pdbx_description
1 polymer ?
#
loop_
_entity_poly.entity_id
_entity_poly.type
_entity_poly.pdbx_seq_one_letter_code
_entity_poly.pdbx_strand_id
1 'polypeptide(L)'
;MKNRTTVEHGMLPDLEAYLARSGWTLEEPVGQYEVLRARCPGYPRPLLIHNRSAGGCGYSIDERDLKVYAGWKKNRRKRGLPSGATIEERKAYWHEEH
;
A
#
# COMPACT_ATOMS: atom_id res chain seq x y z
N MET A 1 -11.94 -9.97 -16.30
CA MET A 1 -10.87 -8.99 -16.21
C MET A 1 -10.43 -8.75 -14.78
N LYS A 2 -9.19 -8.82 -14.53
CA LYS A 2 -8.71 -8.58 -13.18
C LYS A 2 -8.60 -7.10 -12.90
N ASN A 3 -9.03 -6.70 -11.75
CA ASN A 3 -9.02 -5.29 -11.37
C ASN A 3 -8.03 -5.06 -10.24
N ARG A 4 -6.78 -5.02 -10.62
CA ARG A 4 -5.75 -4.70 -9.67
C ARG A 4 -5.51 -3.20 -9.68
N THR A 5 -5.32 -2.65 -8.50
CA THR A 5 -5.07 -1.24 -8.33
C THR A 5 -3.61 -1.04 -8.01
N THR A 6 -3.05 0.03 -8.54
CA THR A 6 -1.63 0.31 -8.37
C THR A 6 -1.39 1.24 -7.19
N VAL A 7 -0.43 0.85 -6.35
CA VAL A 7 0.08 1.69 -5.26
C VAL A 7 1.44 2.18 -5.71
N GLU A 8 1.60 3.49 -5.90
CA GLU A 8 2.89 4.03 -6.33
C GLU A 8 3.96 3.74 -5.29
N HIS A 9 5.19 3.53 -5.78
CA HIS A 9 6.29 3.19 -4.86
C HIS A 9 6.43 4.21 -3.75
N GLY A 10 6.35 5.48 -4.08
CA GLY A 10 6.53 6.53 -3.08
C GLY A 10 5.40 6.65 -2.08
N MET A 11 4.31 5.92 -2.29
CA MET A 11 3.17 5.96 -1.37
C MET A 11 3.20 4.80 -0.37
N LEU A 12 4.08 3.84 -0.56
CA LEU A 12 4.08 2.67 0.31
C LEU A 12 4.30 3.02 1.79
N PRO A 13 5.24 3.90 2.14
CA PRO A 13 5.40 4.26 3.54
C PRO A 13 4.15 4.88 4.15
N ASP A 14 3.43 5.68 3.38
CA ASP A 14 2.19 6.28 3.87
C ASP A 14 1.12 5.23 4.10
N LEU A 15 1.03 4.26 3.20
CA LEU A 15 0.08 3.17 3.37
C LEU A 15 0.42 2.35 4.61
N GLU A 16 1.69 2.06 4.83
CA GLU A 16 2.11 1.33 6.01
C GLU A 16 1.72 2.06 7.29
N ALA A 17 1.95 3.37 7.32
CA ALA A 17 1.59 4.17 8.48
C ALA A 17 0.08 4.18 8.70
N TYR A 18 -0.68 4.28 7.63
CA TYR A 18 -2.13 4.26 7.73
C TYR A 18 -2.61 2.91 8.31
N LEU A 19 -2.06 1.82 7.82
CA LEU A 19 -2.45 0.49 8.31
C LEU A 19 -2.12 0.36 9.79
N ALA A 20 -0.94 0.78 10.19
CA ALA A 20 -0.54 0.68 11.59
C ALA A 20 -1.47 1.47 12.48
N ARG A 21 -1.86 2.67 12.04
CA ARG A 21 -2.79 3.50 12.82
C ARG A 21 -4.20 2.91 12.87
N SER A 22 -4.53 2.09 11.87
CA SER A 22 -5.88 1.55 11.74
C SER A 22 -6.03 0.17 12.39
N GLY A 23 -5.04 -0.27 13.14
CA GLY A 23 -5.15 -1.52 13.87
C GLY A 23 -4.56 -2.73 13.16
N TRP A 24 -3.86 -2.53 12.04
CA TRP A 24 -3.20 -3.62 11.35
C TRP A 24 -1.81 -3.84 11.94
N THR A 25 -1.39 -5.08 11.96
CA THR A 25 -0.03 -5.45 12.37
C THR A 25 0.77 -5.77 11.12
N LEU A 26 1.86 -5.06 10.92
CA LEU A 26 2.71 -5.29 9.77
C LEU A 26 3.61 -6.49 10.04
N GLU A 27 3.78 -7.34 9.02
CA GLU A 27 4.59 -8.55 9.13
C GLU A 27 5.63 -8.56 8.02
N GLU A 28 6.64 -9.40 8.20
CA GLU A 28 7.66 -9.58 7.18
C GLU A 28 7.04 -10.20 5.93
N PRO A 29 7.37 -9.69 4.75
CA PRO A 29 6.92 -10.33 3.53
C PRO A 29 7.45 -11.76 3.43
N VAL A 30 6.59 -12.66 2.95
CA VAL A 30 6.95 -14.07 2.85
C VAL A 30 7.11 -14.50 1.40
N GLY A 31 6.19 -14.06 0.53
CA GLY A 31 6.21 -14.46 -0.85
C GLY A 31 7.27 -13.72 -1.65
N GLN A 32 7.60 -14.30 -2.81
CA GLN A 32 8.66 -13.76 -3.66
C GLN A 32 8.38 -12.33 -4.11
N TYR A 33 7.12 -12.01 -4.36
CA TYR A 33 6.76 -10.70 -4.88
C TYR A 33 6.09 -9.81 -3.85
N GLU A 34 6.00 -10.25 -2.60
CA GLU A 34 5.38 -9.44 -1.57
C GLU A 34 6.31 -8.31 -1.15
N VAL A 35 5.73 -7.12 -1.05
CA VAL A 35 6.47 -5.98 -0.51
C VAL A 35 5.84 -5.48 0.78
N LEU A 36 4.63 -5.95 1.09
CA LEU A 36 3.95 -5.58 2.33
C LEU A 36 2.99 -6.69 2.70
N ARG A 37 2.98 -7.05 3.98
CA ARG A 37 2.05 -8.03 4.52
C ARG A 37 1.54 -7.49 5.84
N ALA A 38 0.23 -7.52 6.03
CA ALA A 38 -0.39 -6.99 7.25
C ALA A 38 -1.56 -7.85 7.66
N ARG A 39 -1.79 -7.93 8.96
CA ARG A 39 -2.93 -8.66 9.51
C ARG A 39 -3.74 -7.78 10.42
N CYS A 40 -5.05 -8.03 10.45
CA CYS A 40 -5.96 -7.27 11.27
C CYS A 40 -6.96 -8.22 11.91
N PRO A 41 -7.23 -8.10 13.21
CA PRO A 41 -8.26 -8.94 13.82
C PRO A 41 -9.58 -8.76 13.11
N GLY A 42 -10.27 -9.85 12.86
CA GLY A 42 -11.53 -9.79 12.13
C GLY A 42 -11.40 -9.81 10.62
N TYR A 43 -10.20 -9.72 10.10
CA TYR A 43 -9.98 -9.83 8.67
C TYR A 43 -9.54 -11.26 8.37
N PRO A 44 -10.23 -11.97 7.47
CA PRO A 44 -10.01 -13.42 7.36
C PRO A 44 -8.67 -13.84 6.78
N ARG A 45 -7.97 -12.94 6.13
CA ARG A 45 -6.69 -13.27 5.52
C ARG A 45 -5.77 -12.06 5.54
N PRO A 46 -4.47 -12.27 5.33
CA PRO A 46 -3.56 -11.12 5.33
C PRO A 46 -3.80 -10.21 4.13
N LEU A 47 -3.54 -8.93 4.33
CA LEU A 47 -3.50 -7.96 3.24
C LEU A 47 -2.13 -8.06 2.61
N LEU A 48 -2.07 -8.21 1.30
CA LEU A 48 -0.81 -8.38 0.58
C LEU A 48 -0.67 -7.34 -0.51
N ILE A 49 0.49 -6.75 -0.59
CA ILE A 49 0.85 -5.85 -1.68
C ILE A 49 2.00 -6.52 -2.43
N HIS A 50 1.90 -6.58 -3.74
CA HIS A 50 2.86 -7.30 -4.56
C HIS A 50 3.59 -6.38 -5.52
N ASN A 51 4.85 -6.71 -5.79
CA ASN A 51 5.64 -6.01 -6.79
C ASN A 51 5.38 -6.65 -8.15
N ARG A 52 4.17 -6.43 -8.67
CA ARG A 52 3.73 -7.06 -9.91
C ARG A 52 2.97 -6.09 -10.80
N SER A 53 3.34 -4.84 -10.79
CA SER A 53 2.69 -3.87 -11.64
C SER A 53 3.14 -4.06 -13.08
N ALA A 54 2.18 -4.15 -13.99
CA ALA A 54 2.48 -4.35 -15.40
C ALA A 54 3.29 -3.20 -15.97
N GLY A 55 3.02 -1.99 -15.51
CA GLY A 55 3.73 -0.83 -16.01
C GLY A 55 5.04 -0.54 -15.33
N GLY A 56 5.37 -1.30 -14.30
CA GLY A 56 6.59 -1.08 -13.56
C GLY A 56 6.62 0.18 -12.73
N CYS A 57 5.49 0.86 -12.61
CA CYS A 57 5.45 2.13 -11.92
C CYS A 57 4.89 2.05 -10.51
N GLY A 58 4.69 0.85 -9.99
CA GLY A 58 4.18 0.72 -8.64
C GLY A 58 3.95 -0.72 -8.26
N TYR A 59 3.35 -0.88 -7.10
CA TYR A 59 2.98 -2.19 -6.59
C TYR A 59 1.50 -2.43 -6.83
N SER A 60 1.06 -3.68 -6.78
CA SER A 60 -0.34 -4.00 -7.02
C SER A 60 -1.02 -4.46 -5.74
N ILE A 61 -2.27 -4.04 -5.58
CA ILE A 61 -3.12 -4.51 -4.50
C ILE A 61 -4.30 -5.24 -5.13
N ASP A 62 -4.65 -6.39 -4.53
CA ASP A 62 -5.70 -7.24 -5.06
C ASP A 62 -7.06 -6.55 -4.97
N GLU A 63 -7.94 -6.86 -5.91
CA GLU A 63 -9.28 -6.28 -5.89
C GLU A 63 -10.04 -6.66 -4.63
N ARG A 64 -9.70 -7.78 -4.01
CA ARG A 64 -10.33 -8.17 -2.76
C ARG A 64 -10.06 -7.20 -1.62
N ASP A 65 -9.02 -6.39 -1.77
CA ASP A 65 -8.60 -5.45 -0.73
C ASP A 65 -8.91 -4.01 -1.09
N LEU A 66 -9.76 -3.79 -2.08
CA LEU A 66 -10.07 -2.44 -2.52
C LEU A 66 -10.76 -1.61 -1.43
N LYS A 67 -11.45 -2.27 -0.50
CA LYS A 67 -12.06 -1.54 0.61
C LYS A 67 -11.00 -0.85 1.44
N VAL A 68 -9.92 -1.58 1.74
CA VAL A 68 -8.80 -1.00 2.49
C VAL A 68 -8.15 0.12 1.69
N TYR A 69 -7.95 -0.13 0.41
CA TYR A 69 -7.36 0.88 -0.47
C TYR A 69 -8.21 2.15 -0.50
N ALA A 70 -9.52 2.00 -0.62
CA ALA A 70 -10.42 3.15 -0.66
C ALA A 70 -10.39 3.93 0.64
N GLY A 71 -10.34 3.21 1.77
CA GLY A 71 -10.25 3.87 3.07
C GLY A 71 -8.97 4.67 3.22
N TRP A 72 -7.87 4.13 2.73
CA TRP A 72 -6.60 4.83 2.77
C TRP A 72 -6.63 6.09 1.90
N LYS A 73 -7.15 5.98 0.68
CA LYS A 73 -7.23 7.14 -0.20
C LYS A 73 -8.11 8.23 0.38
N LYS A 74 -9.22 7.82 1.00
CA LYS A 74 -10.09 8.77 1.67
C LYS A 74 -9.36 9.46 2.81
N ASN A 75 -8.55 8.74 3.55
CA ASN A 75 -7.76 9.30 4.63
C ASN A 75 -6.76 10.31 4.09
N ARG A 76 -6.12 10.00 2.96
CA ARG A 76 -5.19 10.95 2.34
C ARG A 76 -5.90 12.25 1.97
N ARG A 77 -7.09 12.16 1.38
CA ARG A 77 -7.84 13.36 1.04
C ARG A 77 -8.19 14.19 2.26
N LYS A 78 -8.53 13.53 3.36
CA LYS A 78 -8.82 14.24 4.60
C LYS A 78 -7.60 14.99 5.12
N ARG A 79 -6.42 14.46 4.88
CA ARG A 79 -5.18 15.11 5.30
C ARG A 79 -4.69 16.14 4.29
N GLY A 80 -5.44 16.34 3.19
CA GLY A 80 -5.05 17.31 2.19
C GLY A 80 -3.96 16.84 1.24
N LEU A 81 -3.75 15.54 1.15
CA LEU A 81 -2.73 14.99 0.28
C LEU A 81 -3.31 14.62 -1.08
N PRO A 82 -2.50 14.68 -2.15
CA PRO A 82 -2.97 14.28 -3.47
C PRO A 82 -3.19 12.78 -3.54
N SER A 83 -3.88 12.33 -4.58
CA SER A 83 -4.16 10.92 -4.74
C SER A 83 -2.92 10.12 -5.14
N GLY A 84 -1.91 10.78 -5.73
CA GLY A 84 -0.66 10.13 -6.06
C GLY A 84 0.45 10.54 -5.11
N ALA A 85 1.62 9.92 -5.25
CA ALA A 85 2.75 10.24 -4.40
C ALA A 85 3.27 11.63 -4.71
N THR A 86 3.58 12.38 -3.67
CA THR A 86 4.22 13.69 -3.83
C THR A 86 5.70 13.49 -4.11
N ILE A 87 6.35 14.58 -4.50
CA ILE A 87 7.79 14.54 -4.72
C ILE A 87 8.51 14.19 -3.42
N GLU A 88 8.05 14.76 -2.30
CA GLU A 88 8.65 14.44 -1.01
C GLU A 88 8.49 12.97 -0.65
N GLU A 89 7.32 12.41 -0.89
CA GLU A 89 7.10 11.01 -0.60
C GLU A 89 8.02 10.13 -1.43
N ARG A 90 8.19 10.47 -2.71
CA ARG A 90 9.07 9.70 -3.57
C ARG A 90 10.51 9.78 -3.12
N LYS A 91 10.94 10.96 -2.73
CA LYS A 91 12.31 11.13 -2.23
C LYS A 91 12.52 10.34 -0.96
N ALA A 92 11.57 10.38 -0.04
CA ALA A 92 11.69 9.64 1.21
C ALA A 92 11.78 8.14 0.93
N TYR A 93 10.97 7.66 0.01
CA TYR A 93 11.00 6.24 -0.34
C TYR A 93 12.38 5.84 -0.87
N TRP A 94 12.90 6.63 -1.81
CA TRP A 94 14.20 6.31 -2.40
C TRP A 94 15.32 6.38 -1.40
N HIS A 95 15.26 7.35 -0.49
CA HIS A 95 16.27 7.45 0.56
C HIS A 95 16.26 6.24 1.49
N GLU A 96 15.08 5.77 1.83
CA GLU A 96 14.98 4.65 2.76
C GLU A 96 15.32 3.32 2.11
N GLU A 97 14.97 3.18 0.83
CA GLU A 97 15.16 1.90 0.15
C GLU A 97 16.49 1.78 -0.55
N HIS A 98 17.12 2.87 -0.83
CA HIS A 98 18.35 2.89 -1.60
C HIS A 98 19.39 3.79 -0.99
#